data_cbc861f229658cfd8b50c4861a9f7eb7
#
_entry.id   cbc861f229658cfd8b50c4861a9f7eb7
#
_cell.length_a   1.000
_cell.length_b   1.000
_cell.length_c   1.000
_cell.angle_alpha   90.00
_cell.angle_beta   90.00
_cell.angle_gamma   90.00
#
_symmetry.space_group_name_H-M   'P 1'
#
loop_
_entity.id
_entity.type
_entity.pdbx_description
1 polymer ?
#
loop_
_entity_poly.entity_id
_entity_poly.type
_entity_poly.pdbx_seq_one_letter_code
_entity_poly.pdbx_strand_id
1 'polypeptide(L)'
;MSEGGYSDDRIAVPPLSRSPFVAQLGCQLDHLSHGRAQLSLQVKDGVHTNLFGVAHGGVLMTLLDVVMAYAARSLGEVQANGEPVGVVTVDLHTQFIKPGEGLLRAVGEVQRREDRLVFCQGRVLNERDQVCAEASGTFKFMKALPVTATTVKPYLGQVD
;
A
#
# COMPACT_ATOMS: atom_id res chain seq x y z
N MET A 1 15.19 -22.07 -0.56
CA MET A 1 13.96 -22.35 -1.32
C MET A 1 13.12 -21.11 -1.24
N SER A 2 13.02 -20.38 -2.33
CA SER A 2 12.12 -19.22 -2.43
C SER A 2 10.69 -19.79 -2.58
N GLU A 3 9.93 -19.77 -1.50
CA GLU A 3 8.49 -19.97 -1.63
C GLU A 3 7.95 -18.75 -2.38
N GLY A 4 7.61 -18.98 -3.65
CA GLY A 4 6.99 -17.99 -4.50
C GLY A 4 5.70 -17.50 -3.85
N GLY A 5 5.62 -16.20 -3.61
CA GLY A 5 4.42 -15.55 -3.17
C GLY A 5 3.27 -15.93 -4.10
N TYR A 6 2.24 -16.54 -3.56
CA TYR A 6 1.03 -16.93 -4.30
C TYR A 6 0.29 -15.64 -4.66
N SER A 7 0.58 -15.09 -5.82
CA SER A 7 -0.27 -14.05 -6.41
C SER A 7 -1.42 -14.76 -7.11
N ASP A 8 -2.65 -14.39 -6.78
CA ASP A 8 -3.79 -14.79 -7.61
C ASP A 8 -3.66 -14.08 -8.96
N ASP A 9 -3.21 -14.80 -9.99
CA ASP A 9 -2.94 -14.27 -11.34
C ASP A 9 -4.16 -13.58 -12.00
N ARG A 10 -5.32 -13.62 -11.33
CA ARG A 10 -6.55 -12.93 -11.77
C ARG A 10 -6.65 -11.50 -11.24
N ILE A 11 -5.75 -11.09 -10.33
CA ILE A 11 -5.79 -9.75 -9.72
C ILE A 11 -4.82 -8.83 -10.47
N ALA A 12 -5.38 -7.97 -11.33
CA ALA A 12 -4.61 -6.96 -12.04
C ALA A 12 -4.33 -5.75 -11.14
N VAL A 13 -3.11 -5.65 -10.62
CA VAL A 13 -2.63 -4.46 -9.91
C VAL A 13 -1.33 -3.98 -10.52
N PRO A 14 -1.07 -2.66 -10.56
CA PRO A 14 0.18 -2.15 -11.07
C PRO A 14 1.34 -2.55 -10.14
N PRO A 15 2.54 -2.85 -10.68
CA PRO A 15 3.72 -3.08 -9.87
C PRO A 15 4.09 -1.83 -9.07
N LEU A 16 4.71 -1.99 -7.90
CA LEU A 16 5.15 -0.88 -7.04
C LEU A 16 6.05 0.13 -7.78
N SER A 17 6.83 -0.35 -8.76
CA SER A 17 7.71 0.47 -9.59
C SER A 17 6.98 1.54 -10.43
N ARG A 18 5.69 1.40 -10.65
CA ARG A 18 4.87 2.41 -11.35
C ARG A 18 4.63 3.67 -10.52
N SER A 19 4.81 3.61 -9.20
CA SER A 19 4.81 4.78 -8.32
C SER A 19 6.25 5.21 -8.04
N PRO A 20 6.73 6.33 -8.61
CA PRO A 20 8.14 6.74 -8.45
C PRO A 20 8.55 6.91 -6.98
N PHE A 21 7.68 7.46 -6.16
CA PHE A 21 7.93 7.63 -4.72
C PHE A 21 8.07 6.28 -4.01
N VAL A 22 7.16 5.34 -4.27
CA VAL A 22 7.19 4.01 -3.66
C VAL A 22 8.39 3.19 -4.15
N ALA A 23 8.74 3.32 -5.44
CA ALA A 23 9.91 2.69 -6.02
C ALA A 23 11.21 3.13 -5.32
N GLN A 24 11.34 4.44 -5.01
CA GLN A 24 12.50 4.98 -4.29
C GLN A 24 12.57 4.48 -2.84
N LEU A 25 11.44 4.19 -2.22
CA LEU A 25 11.41 3.62 -0.87
C LEU A 25 12.02 2.21 -0.84
N GLY A 26 11.88 1.44 -1.92
CA GLY A 26 12.49 0.13 -2.08
C GLY A 26 11.76 -1.00 -1.35
N CYS A 27 10.48 -0.82 -1.03
CA CYS A 27 9.66 -1.90 -0.50
C CYS A 27 9.30 -2.92 -1.58
N GLN A 28 8.98 -4.14 -1.17
CA GLN A 28 8.62 -5.26 -2.03
C GLN A 28 7.20 -5.73 -1.72
N LEU A 29 6.46 -6.13 -2.76
CA LEU A 29 5.15 -6.76 -2.61
C LEU A 29 5.39 -8.27 -2.46
N ASP A 30 5.13 -8.80 -1.27
CA ASP A 30 5.39 -10.21 -0.95
C ASP A 30 4.16 -11.09 -1.17
N HIS A 31 2.97 -10.54 -0.93
CA HIS A 31 1.72 -11.27 -1.06
C HIS A 31 0.59 -10.33 -1.46
N LEU A 32 -0.29 -10.85 -2.32
CA LEU A 32 -1.52 -10.20 -2.72
C LEU A 32 -2.63 -11.24 -2.88
N SER A 33 -3.75 -11.02 -2.23
CA SER A 33 -4.96 -11.82 -2.40
C SER A 33 -6.18 -10.91 -2.29
N HIS A 34 -7.36 -11.43 -2.58
CA HIS A 34 -8.58 -10.62 -2.57
C HIS A 34 -8.82 -9.96 -1.19
N GLY A 35 -8.68 -8.64 -1.14
CA GLY A 35 -8.82 -7.84 0.08
C GLY A 35 -7.62 -7.86 1.04
N ARG A 36 -6.48 -8.44 0.65
CA ARG A 36 -5.29 -8.52 1.51
C ARG A 36 -4.00 -8.30 0.72
N ALA A 37 -3.05 -7.58 1.33
CA ALA A 37 -1.72 -7.37 0.77
C ALA A 37 -0.67 -7.44 1.88
N GLN A 38 0.55 -7.81 1.49
CA GLN A 38 1.73 -7.76 2.36
C GLN A 38 2.91 -7.16 1.61
N LEU A 39 3.60 -6.24 2.27
CA LEU A 39 4.85 -5.63 1.81
C LEU A 39 5.97 -5.90 2.81
N SER A 40 7.21 -5.88 2.33
CA SER A 40 8.39 -5.82 3.18
C SER A 40 9.30 -4.67 2.81
N LEU A 41 10.03 -4.16 3.80
CA LEU A 41 11.04 -3.12 3.65
C LEU A 41 12.22 -3.39 4.57
N GLN A 42 13.42 -3.52 3.99
CA GLN A 42 14.64 -3.47 4.78
C GLN A 42 14.98 -2.01 5.09
N VAL A 43 14.94 -1.64 6.36
CA VAL A 43 15.32 -0.29 6.81
C VAL A 43 16.80 -0.07 6.52
N LYS A 44 17.10 1.04 5.83
CA LYS A 44 18.47 1.46 5.49
C LYS A 44 18.77 2.76 6.22
N ASP A 45 19.85 2.76 6.99
CA ASP A 45 20.34 3.97 7.65
C ASP A 45 20.66 5.09 6.64
N GLY A 46 20.38 6.32 7.02
CA GLY A 46 20.56 7.48 6.15
C GLY A 46 19.58 7.62 4.99
N VAL A 47 18.70 6.62 4.78
CA VAL A 47 17.64 6.62 3.75
C VAL A 47 16.26 6.63 4.38
N HIS A 48 16.01 5.74 5.33
CA HIS A 48 14.69 5.55 5.95
C HIS A 48 14.64 6.04 7.39
N THR A 49 15.78 6.37 8.00
CA THR A 49 15.90 6.63 9.42
C THR A 49 15.66 8.08 9.80
N ASN A 50 15.17 8.27 11.01
CA ASN A 50 15.04 9.56 11.68
C ASN A 50 16.30 9.90 12.50
N LEU A 51 16.24 10.96 13.30
CA LEU A 51 17.36 11.38 14.15
C LEU A 51 17.73 10.39 15.28
N PHE A 52 16.88 9.40 15.54
CA PHE A 52 17.16 8.31 16.49
C PHE A 52 17.72 7.05 15.82
N GLY A 53 17.94 7.07 14.50
CA GLY A 53 18.43 5.91 13.75
C GLY A 53 17.41 4.80 13.52
N VAL A 54 16.14 5.04 13.75
CA VAL A 54 15.04 4.10 13.49
C VAL A 54 14.17 4.60 12.33
N ALA A 55 13.34 3.73 11.76
CA ALA A 55 12.48 4.11 10.64
C ALA A 55 11.67 5.38 10.96
N HIS A 56 11.78 6.37 10.07
CA HIS A 56 11.03 7.61 10.19
C HIS A 56 9.52 7.32 10.16
N GLY A 57 8.75 8.04 10.97
CA GLY A 57 7.29 7.88 10.99
C GLY A 57 6.63 7.99 9.62
N GLY A 58 7.16 8.87 8.75
CA GLY A 58 6.69 8.99 7.36
C GLY A 58 6.92 7.72 6.53
N VAL A 59 7.99 6.96 6.80
CA VAL A 59 8.22 5.65 6.16
C VAL A 59 7.17 4.64 6.62
N LEU A 60 6.90 4.56 7.92
CA LEU A 60 5.87 3.67 8.45
C LEU A 60 4.47 4.01 7.93
N MET A 61 4.13 5.31 7.86
CA MET A 61 2.87 5.77 7.26
C MET A 61 2.78 5.40 5.78
N THR A 62 3.87 5.55 5.02
CA THR A 62 3.89 5.18 3.60
C THR A 62 3.67 3.68 3.41
N LEU A 63 4.32 2.84 4.22
CA LEU A 63 4.09 1.39 4.15
C LEU A 63 2.63 1.03 4.44
N LEU A 64 2.02 1.66 5.44
CA LEU A 64 0.62 1.47 5.80
C LEU A 64 -0.32 1.92 4.68
N ASP A 65 -0.09 3.12 4.13
CA ASP A 65 -0.89 3.65 3.03
C ASP A 65 -0.82 2.72 1.79
N VAL A 66 0.39 2.36 1.38
CA VAL A 66 0.60 1.54 0.19
C VAL A 66 0.02 0.14 0.37
N VAL A 67 0.26 -0.52 1.50
CA VAL A 67 -0.24 -1.90 1.71
C VAL A 67 -1.77 -1.95 1.76
N MET A 68 -2.42 -0.97 2.38
CA MET A 68 -3.87 -0.87 2.40
C MET A 68 -4.45 -0.53 1.02
N ALA A 69 -3.78 0.37 0.26
CA ALA A 69 -4.17 0.68 -1.12
C ALA A 69 -4.09 -0.56 -2.02
N TYR A 70 -3.05 -1.40 -1.86
CA TYR A 70 -2.94 -2.66 -2.60
C TYR A 70 -3.98 -3.69 -2.17
N ALA A 71 -4.29 -3.78 -0.89
CA ALA A 71 -5.41 -4.61 -0.41
C ALA A 71 -6.74 -4.16 -1.04
N ALA A 72 -7.01 -2.85 -1.11
CA ALA A 72 -8.20 -2.31 -1.78
C ALA A 72 -8.21 -2.61 -3.29
N ARG A 73 -7.09 -2.39 -4.00
CA ARG A 73 -6.93 -2.70 -5.43
C ARG A 73 -7.15 -4.16 -5.74
N SER A 74 -6.77 -5.06 -4.84
CA SER A 74 -6.93 -6.50 -5.02
C SER A 74 -8.39 -6.97 -5.09
N LEU A 75 -9.36 -6.08 -4.82
CA LEU A 75 -10.78 -6.35 -5.06
C LEU A 75 -11.13 -6.41 -6.56
N GLY A 76 -10.19 -6.06 -7.45
CA GLY A 76 -10.31 -6.29 -8.88
C GLY A 76 -11.29 -5.36 -9.60
N GLU A 77 -11.46 -4.13 -9.15
CA GLU A 77 -12.32 -3.16 -9.81
C GLU A 77 -11.75 -2.76 -11.18
N VAL A 78 -12.55 -2.93 -12.22
CA VAL A 78 -12.17 -2.60 -13.59
C VAL A 78 -13.19 -1.68 -14.25
N GLN A 79 -12.76 -0.93 -15.27
CA GLN A 79 -13.60 -0.13 -16.13
C GLN A 79 -14.33 -1.01 -17.16
N ALA A 80 -15.30 -0.43 -17.89
CA ALA A 80 -16.03 -1.13 -18.94
C ALA A 80 -15.14 -1.64 -20.07
N ASN A 81 -13.97 -1.00 -20.31
CA ASN A 81 -12.96 -1.41 -21.29
C ASN A 81 -11.96 -2.45 -20.74
N GLY A 82 -12.13 -2.93 -19.49
CA GLY A 82 -11.25 -3.90 -18.84
C GLY A 82 -10.03 -3.29 -18.15
N GLU A 83 -9.81 -1.97 -18.24
CA GLU A 83 -8.69 -1.32 -17.56
C GLU A 83 -8.91 -1.25 -16.02
N PRO A 84 -7.85 -1.44 -15.21
CA PRO A 84 -7.98 -1.35 -13.77
C PRO A 84 -8.37 0.07 -13.33
N VAL A 85 -9.16 0.15 -12.26
CA VAL A 85 -9.51 1.41 -11.61
C VAL A 85 -8.45 1.73 -10.56
N GLY A 86 -8.00 2.98 -10.52
CA GLY A 86 -7.06 3.46 -9.51
C GLY A 86 -7.72 3.57 -8.14
N VAL A 87 -6.89 3.68 -7.12
CA VAL A 87 -7.31 3.90 -5.74
C VAL A 87 -6.60 5.13 -5.21
N VAL A 88 -7.34 6.02 -4.56
CA VAL A 88 -6.80 7.19 -3.86
C VAL A 88 -7.10 7.09 -2.37
N THR A 89 -6.18 7.57 -1.55
CA THR A 89 -6.35 7.66 -0.11
C THR A 89 -7.24 8.86 0.20
N VAL A 90 -8.29 8.63 0.97
CA VAL A 90 -9.21 9.69 1.44
C VAL A 90 -8.82 10.11 2.85
N ASP A 91 -8.52 9.13 3.69
CA ASP A 91 -8.22 9.31 5.11
C ASP A 91 -7.24 8.25 5.56
N LEU A 92 -6.36 8.61 6.47
CA LEU A 92 -5.41 7.70 7.09
C LEU A 92 -5.17 8.13 8.54
N HIS A 93 -5.56 7.30 9.48
CA HIS A 93 -5.29 7.48 10.89
C HIS A 93 -4.23 6.48 11.34
N THR A 94 -3.06 6.97 11.78
CA THR A 94 -1.91 6.14 12.13
C THR A 94 -1.54 6.31 13.59
N GLN A 95 -1.24 5.20 14.27
CA GLN A 95 -0.66 5.16 15.60
C GLN A 95 0.73 4.53 15.53
N PHE A 96 1.70 5.19 16.14
CA PHE A 96 3.08 4.71 16.27
C PHE A 96 3.26 4.09 17.64
N ILE A 97 3.69 2.83 17.70
CA ILE A 97 3.67 2.01 18.92
C ILE A 97 5.08 1.66 19.37
N LYS A 98 5.95 1.22 18.43
CA LYS A 98 7.35 0.86 18.69
C LYS A 98 8.26 1.35 17.56
N PRO A 99 9.55 1.57 17.85
CA PRO A 99 10.53 1.86 16.80
C PRO A 99 10.57 0.75 15.75
N GLY A 100 10.66 1.14 14.47
CA GLY A 100 10.83 0.20 13.36
C GLY A 100 12.31 0.09 12.99
N GLU A 101 12.87 -1.10 13.04
CA GLU A 101 14.25 -1.40 12.68
C GLU A 101 14.34 -2.71 11.90
N GLY A 102 15.44 -2.89 11.16
CA GLY A 102 15.68 -4.12 10.42
C GLY A 102 14.70 -4.35 9.27
N LEU A 103 14.24 -5.58 9.11
CA LEU A 103 13.23 -5.94 8.13
C LEU A 103 11.83 -5.69 8.70
N LEU A 104 11.11 -4.78 8.07
CA LEU A 104 9.72 -4.48 8.42
C LEU A 104 8.78 -5.21 7.47
N ARG A 105 7.67 -5.69 8.00
CA ARG A 105 6.59 -6.30 7.25
C ARG A 105 5.29 -5.53 7.49
N ALA A 106 4.70 -5.01 6.42
CA ALA A 106 3.41 -4.34 6.46
C ALA A 106 2.32 -5.29 5.95
N VAL A 107 1.20 -5.34 6.65
CA VAL A 107 0.02 -6.14 6.26
C VAL A 107 -1.18 -5.22 6.20
N GLY A 108 -1.91 -5.25 5.09
CA GLY A 108 -3.14 -4.50 4.89
C GLY A 108 -4.30 -5.43 4.59
N GLU A 109 -5.46 -5.12 5.16
CA GLU A 109 -6.69 -5.91 5.00
C GLU A 109 -7.89 -5.00 4.79
N VAL A 110 -8.72 -5.35 3.81
CA VAL A 110 -10.04 -4.72 3.62
C VAL A 110 -10.98 -5.22 4.71
N GLN A 111 -11.59 -4.28 5.43
CA GLN A 111 -12.58 -4.59 6.46
C GLN A 111 -14.00 -4.60 5.87
N ARG A 112 -14.30 -3.63 5.00
CA ARG A 112 -15.57 -3.52 4.31
C ARG A 112 -15.44 -2.62 3.09
N ARG A 113 -16.42 -2.73 2.20
CA ARG A 113 -16.57 -1.87 1.03
C ARG A 113 -18.00 -1.32 0.98
N GLU A 114 -18.13 -0.04 0.67
CA GLU A 114 -19.42 0.64 0.43
C GLU A 114 -19.31 1.42 -0.89
N ASP A 115 -19.97 0.94 -1.92
CA ASP A 115 -19.87 1.49 -3.28
C ASP A 115 -18.41 1.63 -3.74
N ARG A 116 -17.90 2.85 -3.86
CA ARG A 116 -16.53 3.17 -4.26
C ARG A 116 -15.57 3.36 -3.09
N LEU A 117 -16.06 3.35 -1.86
CA LEU A 117 -15.26 3.49 -0.66
C LEU A 117 -14.86 2.12 -0.12
N VAL A 118 -13.59 2.01 0.26
CA VAL A 118 -13.01 0.80 0.85
C VAL A 118 -12.38 1.19 2.18
N PHE A 119 -12.78 0.52 3.23
CA PHE A 119 -12.27 0.73 4.58
C PHE A 119 -11.29 -0.39 4.90
N CYS A 120 -10.06 -0.01 5.24
CA CYS A 120 -8.96 -0.92 5.47
C CYS A 120 -8.33 -0.74 6.84
N GLN A 121 -7.69 -1.79 7.31
CA GLN A 121 -6.75 -1.74 8.43
C GLN A 121 -5.38 -2.23 7.99
N GLY A 122 -4.33 -1.69 8.61
CA GLY A 122 -2.96 -2.06 8.32
C GLY A 122 -2.10 -2.08 9.58
N ARG A 123 -1.06 -2.91 9.56
CA ARG A 123 -0.05 -2.98 10.62
C ARG A 123 1.33 -3.13 10.01
N VAL A 124 2.31 -2.51 10.65
CA VAL A 124 3.73 -2.74 10.37
C VAL A 124 4.31 -3.49 11.55
N LEU A 125 4.97 -4.60 11.27
CA LEU A 125 5.59 -5.49 12.26
C LEU A 125 7.11 -5.54 12.03
N ASN A 126 7.86 -5.69 13.13
CA ASN A 126 9.29 -5.96 13.07
C ASN A 126 9.57 -7.47 12.93
N GLU A 127 10.85 -7.84 12.93
CA GLU A 127 11.31 -9.25 12.81
C GLU A 127 10.86 -10.14 13.96
N ARG A 128 10.44 -9.55 15.08
CA ARG A 128 9.92 -10.26 16.27
C ARG A 128 8.39 -10.31 16.30
N ASP A 129 7.73 -10.01 15.17
CA ASP A 129 6.27 -9.89 15.05
C ASP A 129 5.62 -8.89 16.01
N GLN A 130 6.38 -7.90 16.47
CA GLN A 130 5.87 -6.82 17.29
C GLN A 130 5.34 -5.70 16.41
N VAL A 131 4.18 -5.15 16.73
CA VAL A 131 3.58 -4.04 16.03
C VAL A 131 4.37 -2.76 16.27
N CYS A 132 4.92 -2.17 15.20
CA CYS A 132 5.60 -0.88 15.22
C CYS A 132 4.64 0.28 14.98
N ALA A 133 3.70 0.09 14.06
CA ALA A 133 2.64 1.06 13.77
C ALA A 133 1.40 0.33 13.26
N GLU A 134 0.26 0.94 13.46
CA GLU A 134 -1.01 0.47 12.92
C GLU A 134 -1.84 1.64 12.40
N ALA A 135 -2.72 1.37 11.45
CA ALA A 135 -3.57 2.39 10.87
C ALA A 135 -4.93 1.83 10.46
N SER A 136 -5.91 2.74 10.47
CA SER A 136 -7.13 2.60 9.69
C SER A 136 -7.12 3.60 8.55
N GLY A 137 -7.62 3.21 7.39
CA GLY A 137 -7.65 4.07 6.22
C GLY A 137 -8.92 3.89 5.40
N THR A 138 -9.34 4.98 4.77
CA THR A 138 -10.42 5.01 3.80
C THR A 138 -9.84 5.29 2.43
N PHE A 139 -10.17 4.45 1.48
CA PHE A 139 -9.73 4.54 0.09
C PHE A 139 -10.93 4.67 -0.84
N LYS A 140 -10.71 5.27 -2.01
CA LYS A 140 -11.77 5.46 -2.99
C LYS A 140 -11.31 5.01 -4.38
N PHE A 141 -12.12 4.20 -5.04
CA PHE A 141 -11.90 3.86 -6.44
C PHE A 141 -12.15 5.06 -7.35
N MET A 142 -11.17 5.37 -8.21
CA MET A 142 -11.19 6.50 -9.12
C MET A 142 -10.68 6.08 -10.51
N LYS A 143 -11.42 6.42 -11.57
CA LYS A 143 -10.95 6.24 -12.96
C LYS A 143 -9.88 7.27 -13.34
N ALA A 144 -10.00 8.48 -12.79
CA ALA A 144 -9.08 9.59 -12.99
C ALA A 144 -9.18 10.54 -11.80
N LEU A 145 -8.13 11.32 -11.55
CA LEU A 145 -8.11 12.30 -10.48
C LEU A 145 -8.34 13.70 -11.07
N PRO A 146 -9.46 14.37 -10.75
CA PRO A 146 -9.67 15.77 -11.13
C PRO A 146 -8.73 16.66 -10.31
N VAL A 147 -7.88 17.43 -10.99
CA VAL A 147 -6.93 18.36 -10.37
C VAL A 147 -7.49 19.79 -10.38
N THR A 148 -8.18 20.15 -11.46
CA THR A 148 -8.91 21.42 -11.61
C THR A 148 -10.23 21.15 -12.33
N ALA A 149 -11.07 22.19 -12.49
CA ALA A 149 -12.31 22.06 -13.25
C ALA A 149 -12.10 21.59 -14.71
N THR A 150 -10.91 21.84 -15.28
CA THR A 150 -10.59 21.52 -16.70
C THR A 150 -9.43 20.53 -16.83
N THR A 151 -8.71 20.23 -15.76
CA THR A 151 -7.56 19.34 -15.80
C THR A 151 -7.83 18.05 -15.03
N VAL A 152 -7.66 16.92 -15.72
CA VAL A 152 -7.82 15.57 -15.14
C VAL A 152 -6.49 14.84 -15.28
N LYS A 153 -6.03 14.22 -14.22
CA LYS A 153 -4.89 13.30 -14.25
C LYS A 153 -5.40 11.87 -14.46
N PRO A 154 -5.06 11.21 -15.55
CA PRO A 154 -5.44 9.82 -15.78
C PRO A 154 -4.71 8.91 -14.80
N TYR A 155 -5.29 7.76 -14.51
CA TYR A 155 -4.60 6.70 -13.78
C TYR A 155 -3.54 6.06 -14.66
N LEU A 156 -2.28 6.12 -14.22
CA LEU A 156 -1.12 5.61 -14.97
C LEU A 156 -0.73 4.18 -14.59
N GLY A 157 -1.46 3.56 -13.69
CA GLY A 157 -1.19 2.20 -13.21
C GLY A 157 -1.73 1.10 -14.13
N GLN A 158 -1.68 1.28 -15.45
CA GLN A 158 -2.02 0.23 -16.40
C GLN A 158 -1.07 -0.95 -16.22
N VAL A 159 -1.63 -2.15 -16.22
CA VAL A 159 -0.88 -3.40 -16.21
C VAL A 159 -0.64 -3.81 -17.65
N ASP A 160 0.61 -3.91 -18.04
CA ASP A 160 1.02 -4.37 -19.39
C ASP A 160 0.74 -5.86 -19.55
#